data_6038e7dfdba6749600e0cd83e4e905c4
#
_entry.id   6038e7dfdba6749600e0cd83e4e905c4
#
_cell.length_a   1.000
_cell.length_b   1.000
_cell.length_c   1.000
_cell.angle_alpha   90.00
_cell.angle_beta   90.00
_cell.angle_gamma   90.00
#
_symmetry.space_group_name_H-M   'P 1'
#
loop_
_entity.id
_entity.type
_entity.pdbx_description
1 polymer ?
#
loop_
_entity_poly.entity_id
_entity_poly.type
_entity_poly.pdbx_seq_one_letter_code
_entity_poly.pdbx_strand_id
1 'polypeptide(L)'
;PYVKDGFHRYLIQKEQSAINPDKVGTKATACYQLRIAPSSHATIKLRLTNTLPKEAAFGTTFTSIFTKRKSEAYEFYEMRSHDLSPDEQNIQRQAFAGLLWSKQFYQYDVRTWSQGDVIGPPPPHGRDEIRNGGWTHLYNADVISMPDKWEYPWYATWDLAFHCIPLAQIDPDFSKEQLLLFLREWYMHPNG
;
A
#
# COMPACT_ATOMS: atom_id res chain seq x y z
N PRO A 1 -20.69 12.32 -12.37
CA PRO A 1 -20.10 12.09 -11.08
C PRO A 1 -18.59 12.24 -11.15
N TYR A 2 -18.00 12.75 -10.08
CA TYR A 2 -16.59 13.06 -9.98
C TYR A 2 -15.83 11.80 -9.56
N VAL A 3 -14.92 11.33 -10.41
CA VAL A 3 -14.17 10.10 -10.23
C VAL A 3 -12.69 10.38 -9.95
N LYS A 4 -11.90 9.35 -9.59
CA LYS A 4 -10.52 9.50 -9.15
C LYS A 4 -9.63 10.20 -10.19
N ASP A 5 -9.78 9.90 -11.47
CA ASP A 5 -9.02 10.54 -12.55
C ASP A 5 -9.36 12.04 -12.72
N GLY A 6 -10.44 12.53 -12.14
CA GLY A 6 -10.79 13.94 -12.11
C GLY A 6 -9.68 14.83 -11.56
N PHE A 7 -8.91 14.36 -10.57
CA PHE A 7 -7.74 15.11 -10.06
C PHE A 7 -6.68 15.31 -11.15
N HIS A 8 -6.41 14.27 -11.92
CA HIS A 8 -5.44 14.30 -13.02
C HIS A 8 -5.90 15.28 -14.12
N ARG A 9 -7.15 15.16 -14.55
CA ARG A 9 -7.76 16.04 -15.55
C ARG A 9 -7.75 17.50 -15.10
N TYR A 10 -8.10 17.77 -13.85
CA TYR A 10 -8.06 19.11 -13.27
C TYR A 10 -6.64 19.68 -13.24
N LEU A 11 -5.65 18.92 -12.74
CA LEU A 11 -4.29 19.43 -12.54
C LEU A 11 -3.51 19.56 -13.85
N ILE A 12 -3.61 18.58 -14.74
CA ILE A 12 -2.81 18.52 -15.97
C ILE A 12 -3.54 19.15 -17.15
N GLN A 13 -4.79 18.73 -17.38
CA GLN A 13 -5.58 19.18 -18.52
C GLN A 13 -6.32 20.51 -18.25
N LYS A 14 -6.25 21.01 -16.99
CA LYS A 14 -6.92 22.25 -16.55
C LYS A 14 -8.44 22.22 -16.68
N GLU A 15 -9.03 21.05 -16.69
CA GLU A 15 -10.47 20.85 -16.78
C GLU A 15 -11.15 21.12 -15.43
N GLN A 16 -11.69 22.33 -15.27
CA GLN A 16 -12.30 22.78 -14.00
C GLN A 16 -13.53 21.95 -13.61
N SER A 17 -14.28 21.44 -14.58
CA SER A 17 -15.47 20.61 -14.36
C SER A 17 -15.18 19.18 -13.91
N ALA A 18 -13.91 18.76 -13.91
CA ALA A 18 -13.52 17.40 -13.55
C ALA A 18 -13.59 17.11 -12.03
N ILE A 19 -13.65 18.16 -11.21
CA ILE A 19 -13.78 18.06 -9.75
C ILE A 19 -15.08 18.69 -9.27
N ASN A 20 -15.60 18.24 -8.12
CA ASN A 20 -16.81 18.78 -7.56
C ASN A 20 -16.62 20.25 -7.10
N PRO A 21 -17.34 21.23 -7.66
CA PRO A 21 -17.22 22.62 -7.26
C PRO A 21 -17.67 22.87 -5.81
N ASP A 22 -18.59 22.07 -5.29
CA ASP A 22 -19.06 22.16 -3.90
C ASP A 22 -18.05 21.65 -2.88
N LYS A 23 -16.92 21.08 -3.34
CA LYS A 23 -15.84 20.53 -2.50
C LYS A 23 -16.32 19.46 -1.51
N VAL A 24 -17.32 18.70 -1.88
CA VAL A 24 -17.88 17.59 -1.11
C VAL A 24 -17.67 16.29 -1.87
N GLY A 25 -17.20 15.24 -1.18
CA GLY A 25 -16.96 13.93 -1.79
C GLY A 25 -16.22 12.97 -0.85
N THR A 26 -15.93 11.80 -1.37
CA THR A 26 -15.23 10.72 -0.63
C THR A 26 -13.72 10.70 -0.87
N LYS A 27 -13.23 11.57 -1.72
CA LYS A 27 -11.81 11.70 -2.06
C LYS A 27 -11.42 13.17 -2.12
N ALA A 28 -10.24 13.48 -1.59
CA ALA A 28 -9.68 14.83 -1.61
C ALA A 28 -8.19 14.77 -1.97
N THR A 29 -7.71 15.83 -2.62
CA THR A 29 -6.29 16.04 -2.94
C THR A 29 -5.88 17.43 -2.54
N ALA A 30 -4.74 17.54 -1.81
CA ALA A 30 -4.07 18.81 -1.58
C ALA A 30 -2.97 19.00 -2.64
N CYS A 31 -3.04 20.07 -3.40
CA CYS A 31 -2.06 20.38 -4.45
C CYS A 31 -1.12 21.49 -3.98
N TYR A 32 0.17 21.20 -3.92
CA TYR A 32 1.22 22.15 -3.58
C TYR A 32 2.09 22.43 -4.80
N GLN A 33 2.15 23.69 -5.20
CA GLN A 33 3.06 24.14 -6.27
C GLN A 33 4.21 24.93 -5.63
N LEU A 34 5.41 24.35 -5.62
CA LEU A 34 6.54 24.88 -4.92
C LEU A 34 7.68 25.19 -5.91
N ARG A 35 8.35 26.33 -5.70
CA ARG A 35 9.65 26.63 -6.32
C ARG A 35 10.70 26.53 -5.24
N ILE A 36 11.63 25.57 -5.37
CA ILE A 36 12.68 25.32 -4.40
C ILE A 36 14.00 25.78 -5.02
N ALA A 37 14.68 26.71 -4.35
CA ALA A 37 15.97 27.22 -4.78
C ALA A 37 17.07 26.15 -4.64
N PRO A 38 18.20 26.26 -5.35
CA PRO A 38 19.34 25.37 -5.16
C PRO A 38 19.78 25.31 -3.69
N SER A 39 20.17 24.13 -3.22
CA SER A 39 20.60 23.87 -1.83
C SER A 39 19.57 24.27 -0.76
N SER A 40 18.29 24.27 -1.11
CA SER A 40 17.18 24.60 -0.24
C SER A 40 16.16 23.45 -0.19
N HIS A 41 15.24 23.52 0.77
CA HIS A 41 14.13 22.55 0.88
C HIS A 41 12.84 23.26 1.30
N ALA A 42 11.71 22.61 1.04
CA ALA A 42 10.41 23.00 1.56
C ALA A 42 9.82 21.83 2.38
N THR A 43 9.30 22.14 3.55
CA THR A 43 8.69 21.16 4.45
C THR A 43 7.18 21.34 4.48
N ILE A 44 6.44 20.30 4.11
CA ILE A 44 4.98 20.24 4.22
C ILE A 44 4.64 19.36 5.42
N LYS A 45 3.91 19.91 6.39
CA LYS A 45 3.41 19.15 7.54
C LYS A 45 1.95 18.78 7.30
N LEU A 46 1.62 17.50 7.50
CA LEU A 46 0.27 16.97 7.36
C LEU A 46 -0.15 16.32 8.68
N ARG A 47 -1.40 16.51 9.06
CA ARG A 47 -2.01 15.85 10.21
C ARG A 47 -3.40 15.36 9.83
N LEU A 48 -3.62 14.06 9.96
CA LEU A 48 -4.94 13.45 9.86
C LEU A 48 -5.51 13.25 11.27
N THR A 49 -6.74 13.69 11.51
CA THR A 49 -7.43 13.53 12.80
C THR A 49 -8.93 13.36 12.57
N ASN A 50 -9.57 12.59 13.41
CA ASN A 50 -11.03 12.43 13.45
C ASN A 50 -11.74 13.45 14.34
N THR A 51 -10.99 14.28 15.07
CA THR A 51 -11.51 15.34 15.94
C THR A 51 -10.73 16.62 15.73
N LEU A 52 -11.37 17.76 15.92
CA LEU A 52 -10.66 19.04 15.90
C LEU A 52 -9.67 19.10 17.04
N PRO A 53 -8.40 19.41 16.78
CA PRO A 53 -7.41 19.54 17.84
C PRO A 53 -7.75 20.72 18.75
N LYS A 54 -7.64 20.50 20.06
CA LYS A 54 -7.86 21.56 21.08
C LYS A 54 -6.71 22.56 21.14
N GLU A 55 -5.60 22.24 20.51
CA GLU A 55 -4.36 23.04 20.46
C GLU A 55 -3.97 23.31 19.01
N ALA A 56 -2.89 24.07 18.79
CA ALA A 56 -2.34 24.29 17.45
C ALA A 56 -2.04 22.98 16.74
N ALA A 57 -2.55 22.79 15.53
CA ALA A 57 -2.47 21.54 14.78
C ALA A 57 -1.03 21.01 14.61
N PHE A 58 -0.04 21.91 14.53
CA PHE A 58 1.39 21.62 14.35
C PHE A 58 2.23 22.17 15.52
N GLY A 59 1.66 22.24 16.72
CA GLY A 59 2.32 22.69 17.94
C GLY A 59 3.30 21.68 18.55
N THR A 60 3.59 21.87 19.83
CA THR A 60 4.57 21.03 20.58
C THR A 60 4.18 19.56 20.63
N THR A 61 2.90 19.25 20.80
CA THR A 61 2.40 17.86 20.80
C THR A 61 2.65 17.17 19.48
N PHE A 62 2.41 17.85 18.34
CA PHE A 62 2.72 17.29 17.02
C PHE A 62 4.22 16.98 16.90
N THR A 63 5.06 17.93 17.29
CA THR A 63 6.52 17.78 17.21
C THR A 63 7.02 16.68 18.14
N SER A 64 6.52 16.58 19.37
CA SER A 64 6.93 15.55 20.32
C SER A 64 6.54 14.14 19.85
N ILE A 65 5.33 13.98 19.31
CA ILE A 65 4.88 12.70 18.74
C ILE A 65 5.78 12.30 17.55
N PHE A 66 6.05 13.22 16.65
CA PHE A 66 6.90 12.95 15.50
C PHE A 66 8.31 12.53 15.91
N THR A 67 8.91 13.26 16.87
CA THR A 67 10.24 12.95 17.41
C THR A 67 10.24 11.58 18.10
N LYS A 68 9.22 11.28 18.88
CA LYS A 68 9.09 9.98 19.56
C LYS A 68 9.01 8.83 18.55
N ARG A 69 8.13 8.95 17.54
CA ARG A 69 8.02 7.91 16.49
C ARG A 69 9.32 7.70 15.71
N LYS A 70 10.06 8.78 15.47
CA LYS A 70 11.38 8.71 14.83
C LYS A 70 12.40 7.98 15.71
N SER A 71 12.43 8.27 17.02
CA SER A 71 13.32 7.58 17.97
C SER A 71 13.00 6.08 18.03
N GLU A 72 11.75 5.72 18.18
CA GLU A 72 11.31 4.32 18.20
C GLU A 72 11.67 3.56 16.91
N ALA A 73 11.60 4.23 15.76
CA ALA A 73 12.05 3.63 14.50
C ALA A 73 13.58 3.42 14.48
N TYR A 74 14.36 4.34 15.02
CA TYR A 74 15.80 4.13 15.16
C TYR A 74 16.13 2.96 16.05
N GLU A 75 15.54 2.88 17.24
CA GLU A 75 15.71 1.77 18.18
C GLU A 75 15.36 0.41 17.54
N PHE A 76 14.24 0.37 16.81
CA PHE A 76 13.80 -0.85 16.11
C PHE A 76 14.83 -1.35 15.09
N TYR A 77 15.40 -0.46 14.28
CA TYR A 77 16.37 -0.87 13.25
C TYR A 77 17.76 -1.12 13.84
N GLU A 78 18.20 -0.34 14.83
CA GLU A 78 19.49 -0.48 15.47
C GLU A 78 19.70 -1.87 16.10
N MET A 79 18.67 -2.41 16.76
CA MET A 79 18.70 -3.77 17.32
C MET A 79 18.98 -4.87 16.30
N ARG A 80 18.85 -4.59 15.00
CA ARG A 80 19.00 -5.55 13.90
C ARG A 80 20.25 -5.32 13.04
N SER A 81 21.01 -4.29 13.34
CA SER A 81 22.10 -3.80 12.47
C SER A 81 23.38 -3.44 13.23
N HIS A 82 23.52 -3.88 14.48
CA HIS A 82 24.64 -3.49 15.35
C HIS A 82 26.02 -3.88 14.83
N ASP A 83 26.11 -4.94 14.02
CA ASP A 83 27.38 -5.44 13.46
C ASP A 83 27.71 -4.87 12.06
N LEU A 84 26.85 -3.96 11.55
CA LEU A 84 26.97 -3.40 10.21
C LEU A 84 27.62 -2.02 10.23
N SER A 85 28.34 -1.67 9.17
CA SER A 85 28.79 -0.30 8.92
C SER A 85 27.61 0.66 8.74
N PRO A 86 27.79 1.99 8.91
CA PRO A 86 26.72 2.96 8.73
C PRO A 86 26.05 2.92 7.35
N ASP A 87 26.79 2.61 6.30
CA ASP A 87 26.23 2.49 4.94
C ASP A 87 25.39 1.23 4.80
N GLU A 88 25.88 0.09 5.27
CA GLU A 88 25.15 -1.18 5.30
C GLU A 88 23.87 -1.08 6.15
N GLN A 89 23.93 -0.39 7.30
CA GLN A 89 22.75 -0.11 8.13
C GLN A 89 21.69 0.67 7.36
N ASN A 90 22.12 1.68 6.59
CA ASN A 90 21.20 2.48 5.78
C ASN A 90 20.56 1.64 4.66
N ILE A 91 21.34 0.81 3.97
CA ILE A 91 20.86 -0.09 2.92
C ILE A 91 19.86 -1.10 3.50
N GLN A 92 20.22 -1.77 4.59
CA GLN A 92 19.36 -2.74 5.26
C GLN A 92 18.04 -2.10 5.73
N ARG A 93 18.13 -0.91 6.35
CA ARG A 93 16.96 -0.18 6.82
C ARG A 93 15.99 0.17 5.68
N GLN A 94 16.50 0.63 4.55
CA GLN A 94 15.67 0.94 3.40
C GLN A 94 15.01 -0.32 2.82
N ALA A 95 15.75 -1.43 2.72
CA ALA A 95 15.22 -2.71 2.27
C ALA A 95 14.09 -3.22 3.19
N PHE A 96 14.31 -3.21 4.49
CA PHE A 96 13.30 -3.62 5.48
C PHE A 96 12.08 -2.68 5.49
N ALA A 97 12.28 -1.38 5.37
CA ALA A 97 11.17 -0.44 5.26
C ALA A 97 10.33 -0.72 4.00
N GLY A 98 10.97 -1.04 2.87
CA GLY A 98 10.29 -1.46 1.65
C GLY A 98 9.43 -2.71 1.85
N LEU A 99 9.96 -3.73 2.52
CA LEU A 99 9.22 -4.96 2.86
C LEU A 99 8.01 -4.68 3.76
N LEU A 100 8.17 -3.85 4.79
CA LEU A 100 7.05 -3.48 5.67
C LEU A 100 5.97 -2.70 4.91
N TRP A 101 6.34 -1.84 3.98
CA TRP A 101 5.42 -1.13 3.10
C TRP A 101 4.71 -2.04 2.09
N SER A 102 5.30 -3.18 1.76
CA SER A 102 4.73 -4.18 0.84
C SER A 102 3.64 -5.04 1.48
N LYS A 103 3.38 -4.91 2.78
CA LYS A 103 2.23 -5.54 3.44
C LYS A 103 0.95 -4.83 3.00
N GLN A 104 0.10 -5.51 2.25
CA GLN A 104 -1.11 -4.95 1.69
C GLN A 104 -2.29 -5.88 1.90
N PHE A 105 -3.46 -5.31 2.25
CA PHE A 105 -4.69 -6.07 2.19
C PHE A 105 -5.02 -6.36 0.73
N TYR A 106 -5.00 -7.62 0.38
CA TYR A 106 -5.26 -8.12 -0.96
C TYR A 106 -6.58 -8.85 -0.99
N GLN A 107 -7.57 -8.25 -1.64
CA GLN A 107 -8.85 -8.88 -1.87
C GLN A 107 -8.96 -9.23 -3.35
N TYR A 108 -9.00 -10.53 -3.64
CA TYR A 108 -9.15 -11.04 -4.98
C TYR A 108 -10.04 -12.29 -4.97
N ASP A 109 -11.27 -12.12 -5.42
CA ASP A 109 -12.27 -13.16 -5.63
C ASP A 109 -12.38 -13.40 -7.13
N VAL A 110 -11.78 -14.50 -7.63
CA VAL A 110 -11.76 -14.82 -9.06
C VAL A 110 -13.15 -15.04 -9.61
N ARG A 111 -14.05 -15.63 -8.84
CA ARG A 111 -15.44 -15.86 -9.27
C ARG A 111 -16.15 -14.53 -9.51
N THR A 112 -16.12 -13.63 -8.54
CA THR A 112 -16.72 -12.30 -8.68
C THR A 112 -16.03 -11.49 -9.78
N TRP A 113 -14.73 -11.59 -9.90
CA TRP A 113 -13.98 -10.95 -10.99
C TRP A 113 -14.47 -11.42 -12.36
N SER A 114 -14.64 -12.73 -12.56
CA SER A 114 -15.04 -13.31 -13.84
C SER A 114 -16.52 -13.05 -14.18
N GLN A 115 -17.39 -13.07 -13.18
CA GLN A 115 -18.84 -12.88 -13.36
C GLN A 115 -19.25 -11.40 -13.37
N GLY A 116 -18.41 -10.52 -12.83
CA GLY A 116 -18.69 -9.10 -12.65
C GLY A 116 -19.48 -8.80 -11.37
N ASP A 117 -19.44 -7.54 -10.98
CA ASP A 117 -20.17 -7.05 -9.81
C ASP A 117 -21.65 -6.90 -10.09
N VAL A 118 -22.49 -7.17 -9.09
CA VAL A 118 -23.97 -7.10 -9.19
C VAL A 118 -24.47 -5.70 -9.64
N ILE A 119 -23.74 -4.64 -9.28
CA ILE A 119 -24.11 -3.24 -9.57
C ILE A 119 -23.27 -2.66 -10.72
N GLY A 120 -22.22 -3.36 -11.14
CA GLY A 120 -21.31 -2.92 -12.20
C GLY A 120 -21.84 -3.18 -13.61
N PRO A 121 -21.16 -2.65 -14.65
CA PRO A 121 -21.40 -3.08 -16.00
C PRO A 121 -21.04 -4.56 -16.16
N PRO A 122 -21.68 -5.28 -17.09
CA PRO A 122 -21.31 -6.67 -17.35
C PRO A 122 -19.84 -6.77 -17.77
N PRO A 123 -19.14 -7.83 -17.39
CA PRO A 123 -17.75 -8.02 -17.79
C PRO A 123 -17.62 -8.16 -19.31
N PRO A 124 -16.50 -7.74 -19.89
CA PRO A 124 -16.27 -7.94 -21.31
C PRO A 124 -16.28 -9.43 -21.67
N HIS A 125 -16.66 -9.72 -22.93
CA HIS A 125 -16.64 -11.08 -23.46
C HIS A 125 -15.22 -11.68 -23.35
N GLY A 126 -15.13 -12.97 -23.02
CA GLY A 126 -13.86 -13.68 -22.87
C GLY A 126 -13.13 -13.44 -21.54
N ARG A 127 -13.78 -12.80 -20.57
CA ARG A 127 -13.17 -12.59 -19.25
C ARG A 127 -12.91 -13.90 -18.48
N ASP A 128 -13.62 -14.94 -18.79
CA ASP A 128 -13.45 -16.31 -18.29
C ASP A 128 -12.29 -17.07 -18.97
N GLU A 129 -11.87 -16.61 -20.15
CA GLU A 129 -10.74 -17.18 -20.92
C GLU A 129 -9.37 -16.61 -20.53
N ILE A 130 -9.31 -15.81 -19.45
CA ILE A 130 -8.07 -15.23 -18.94
C ILE A 130 -7.19 -16.26 -18.20
N ARG A 131 -5.94 -15.87 -17.90
CA ARG A 131 -4.93 -16.67 -17.21
C ARG A 131 -5.45 -17.40 -15.96
N ASN A 132 -6.32 -16.78 -15.17
CA ASN A 132 -6.85 -17.33 -13.94
C ASN A 132 -8.30 -17.83 -14.06
N GLY A 133 -8.85 -17.93 -15.27
CA GLY A 133 -10.25 -18.32 -15.50
C GLY A 133 -10.61 -19.69 -14.91
N GLY A 134 -9.65 -20.63 -14.87
CA GLY A 134 -9.80 -21.93 -14.21
C GLY A 134 -9.67 -21.91 -12.69
N TRP A 135 -9.23 -20.80 -12.11
CA TRP A 135 -8.97 -20.68 -10.65
C TRP A 135 -10.16 -20.12 -9.88
N THR A 136 -11.36 -20.58 -10.19
CA THR A 136 -12.64 -20.02 -9.71
C THR A 136 -12.84 -20.11 -8.20
N HIS A 137 -12.10 -20.96 -7.50
CA HIS A 137 -12.16 -21.12 -6.05
C HIS A 137 -11.17 -20.22 -5.30
N LEU A 138 -10.30 -19.46 -5.99
CA LEU A 138 -9.40 -18.52 -5.34
C LEU A 138 -10.20 -17.37 -4.74
N TYR A 139 -10.07 -17.20 -3.44
CA TYR A 139 -10.62 -16.11 -2.67
C TYR A 139 -9.56 -15.59 -1.70
N ASN A 140 -8.86 -14.54 -2.08
CA ASN A 140 -7.92 -13.84 -1.21
C ASN A 140 -8.63 -12.70 -0.48
N ALA A 141 -8.49 -12.64 0.83
CA ALA A 141 -8.92 -11.53 1.68
C ALA A 141 -7.99 -11.41 2.88
N ASP A 142 -6.68 -11.39 2.62
CA ASP A 142 -5.64 -11.41 3.63
C ASP A 142 -4.68 -10.24 3.44
N VAL A 143 -3.96 -9.88 4.51
CA VAL A 143 -2.79 -9.02 4.40
C VAL A 143 -1.62 -9.90 3.95
N ILE A 144 -1.09 -9.61 2.78
CA ILE A 144 0.05 -10.34 2.21
C ILE A 144 1.19 -9.39 1.87
N SER A 145 2.40 -9.93 1.80
CA SER A 145 3.56 -9.21 1.31
C SER A 145 3.58 -9.24 -0.21
N MET A 146 3.33 -8.11 -0.84
CA MET A 146 3.20 -7.98 -2.29
C MET A 146 3.64 -6.58 -2.73
N PRO A 147 4.40 -6.44 -3.83
CA PRO A 147 4.89 -5.13 -4.30
C PRO A 147 3.72 -4.16 -4.57
N ASP A 148 2.71 -4.61 -5.30
CA ASP A 148 1.46 -3.90 -5.54
C ASP A 148 0.33 -4.86 -5.93
N LYS A 149 -0.92 -4.37 -5.88
CA LYS A 149 -2.11 -5.18 -6.14
C LYS A 149 -2.61 -5.14 -7.59
N TRP A 150 -2.17 -4.19 -8.36
CA TRP A 150 -2.66 -3.96 -9.71
C TRP A 150 -1.79 -4.65 -10.76
N GLU A 151 -0.51 -4.85 -10.46
CA GLU A 151 0.44 -5.55 -11.32
C GLU A 151 0.33 -7.08 -11.20
N TYR A 152 -0.15 -7.56 -10.04
CA TYR A 152 -0.28 -8.99 -9.72
C TYR A 152 -1.75 -9.41 -9.60
N PRO A 153 -2.46 -9.64 -10.73
CA PRO A 153 -3.84 -10.13 -10.70
C PRO A 153 -3.90 -11.66 -10.50
N TRP A 154 -3.13 -12.16 -9.55
CA TRP A 154 -3.06 -13.57 -9.10
C TRP A 154 -2.43 -13.66 -7.73
N TYR A 155 -2.55 -14.82 -7.08
CA TYR A 155 -1.84 -15.08 -5.83
C TYR A 155 -0.39 -15.47 -6.14
N ALA A 156 0.54 -14.53 -6.02
CA ALA A 156 1.95 -14.66 -6.37
C ALA A 156 2.74 -15.39 -5.27
N THR A 157 2.57 -16.72 -5.19
CA THR A 157 3.09 -17.55 -4.10
C THR A 157 4.62 -17.60 -4.04
N TRP A 158 5.29 -17.73 -5.17
CA TRP A 158 6.75 -17.83 -5.13
C TRP A 158 7.42 -16.49 -4.78
N ASP A 159 6.89 -15.37 -5.22
CA ASP A 159 7.33 -14.03 -4.79
C ASP A 159 7.14 -13.87 -3.28
N LEU A 160 5.98 -14.24 -2.76
CA LEU A 160 5.68 -14.19 -1.35
C LEU A 160 6.61 -15.11 -0.53
N ALA A 161 6.95 -16.29 -1.02
CA ALA A 161 7.89 -17.20 -0.38
C ALA A 161 9.29 -16.57 -0.26
N PHE A 162 9.77 -15.90 -1.31
CA PHE A 162 11.03 -15.14 -1.24
C PHE A 162 10.98 -13.99 -0.24
N HIS A 163 9.87 -13.27 -0.17
CA HIS A 163 9.68 -12.21 0.82
C HIS A 163 9.71 -12.73 2.26
N CYS A 164 9.28 -13.96 2.51
CA CYS A 164 9.32 -14.56 3.86
C CYS A 164 10.72 -14.67 4.42
N ILE A 165 11.76 -14.82 3.59
CA ILE A 165 13.14 -14.94 4.04
C ILE A 165 13.61 -13.67 4.78
N PRO A 166 13.63 -12.47 4.15
CA PRO A 166 13.99 -11.26 4.87
C PRO A 166 12.94 -10.80 5.90
N LEU A 167 11.65 -11.09 5.68
CA LEU A 167 10.60 -10.80 6.66
C LEU A 167 10.81 -11.55 7.98
N ALA A 168 11.35 -12.76 7.96
CA ALA A 168 11.65 -13.50 9.16
C ALA A 168 12.62 -12.78 10.11
N GLN A 169 13.42 -11.83 9.60
CA GLN A 169 14.34 -11.01 10.40
C GLN A 169 13.67 -9.83 11.09
N ILE A 170 12.58 -9.30 10.53
CA ILE A 170 11.92 -8.08 11.02
C ILE A 170 10.52 -8.32 11.58
N ASP A 171 9.83 -9.32 11.08
CA ASP A 171 8.49 -9.71 11.51
C ASP A 171 8.29 -11.22 11.30
N PRO A 172 8.89 -12.04 12.18
CA PRO A 172 8.87 -13.50 12.04
C PRO A 172 7.46 -14.09 12.15
N ASP A 173 6.57 -13.47 12.91
CA ASP A 173 5.21 -13.97 13.07
C ASP A 173 4.41 -13.77 11.78
N PHE A 174 4.46 -12.58 11.20
CA PHE A 174 3.87 -12.34 9.90
C PHE A 174 4.46 -13.25 8.81
N SER A 175 5.78 -13.46 8.82
CA SER A 175 6.44 -14.38 7.88
C SER A 175 5.89 -15.81 7.98
N LYS A 176 5.72 -16.33 9.19
CA LYS A 176 5.12 -17.66 9.43
C LYS A 176 3.66 -17.71 8.95
N GLU A 177 2.88 -16.67 9.23
CA GLU A 177 1.50 -16.59 8.77
C GLU A 177 1.40 -16.63 7.24
N GLN A 178 2.30 -15.96 6.53
CA GLN A 178 2.36 -16.04 5.07
C GLN A 178 2.63 -17.46 4.57
N LEU A 179 3.56 -18.20 5.23
CA LEU A 179 3.84 -19.59 4.87
C LEU A 179 2.64 -20.52 5.17
N LEU A 180 1.86 -20.23 6.22
CA LEU A 180 0.63 -20.96 6.52
C LEU A 180 -0.45 -20.76 5.46
N LEU A 181 -0.50 -19.60 4.80
CA LEU A 181 -1.42 -19.37 3.68
C LEU A 181 -1.19 -20.34 2.53
N PHE A 182 0.06 -20.74 2.27
CA PHE A 182 0.38 -21.71 1.21
C PHE A 182 -0.21 -23.11 1.47
N LEU A 183 -0.51 -23.42 2.72
CA LEU A 183 -1.08 -24.70 3.10
C LEU A 183 -2.61 -24.76 2.96
N ARG A 184 -3.23 -23.63 2.58
CA ARG A 184 -4.67 -23.57 2.38
C ARG A 184 -5.01 -24.00 0.96
N GLU A 185 -5.78 -25.06 0.81
CA GLU A 185 -6.14 -25.68 -0.49
C GLU A 185 -6.81 -24.71 -1.47
N TRP A 186 -7.62 -23.77 -0.96
CA TRP A 186 -8.32 -22.80 -1.82
C TRP A 186 -7.40 -21.74 -2.44
N TYR A 187 -6.13 -21.68 -2.03
CA TYR A 187 -5.11 -20.86 -2.67
C TYR A 187 -4.31 -21.62 -3.72
N MET A 188 -4.46 -22.92 -3.81
CA MET A 188 -3.76 -23.71 -4.79
C MET A 188 -4.40 -23.57 -6.18
N HIS A 189 -3.56 -23.31 -7.19
CA HIS A 189 -4.02 -23.28 -8.58
C HIS A 189 -4.47 -24.69 -9.02
N PRO A 190 -5.52 -24.84 -9.87
CA PRO A 190 -6.01 -26.13 -10.33
C PRO A 190 -4.94 -27.03 -11.00
N ASN A 191 -3.87 -26.43 -11.51
CA ASN A 191 -2.74 -27.16 -12.11
C ASN A 191 -1.67 -27.60 -11.10
N GLY A 192 -1.84 -27.29 -9.82
CA GLY A 192 -0.89 -27.62 -8.74
C GLY A 192 0.16 -26.56 -8.52
#